data_e16b1e0c68f73ad1b5b65a39b6ec7ff6
#
_entry.id   e16b1e0c68f73ad1b5b65a39b6ec7ff6
#
_cell.length_a   1.000
_cell.length_b   1.000
_cell.length_c   1.000
_cell.angle_alpha   90.00
_cell.angle_beta   90.00
_cell.angle_gamma   90.00
#
_symmetry.space_group_name_H-M   'P 1'
#
loop_
_entity.id
_entity.type
_entity.pdbx_description
1 polymer ?
#
loop_
_entity_poly.entity_id
_entity_poly.type
_entity_poly.pdbx_seq_one_letter_code
_entity_poly.pdbx_strand_id
1 'polypeptide(L)'
;MLQYRFPGKEIVIKKGSFKSLLMDDYEGFIISDFNQKKTYFFDSESTEDIPQYEQVKPFVASKNEYLQQSKEIIRLLASDHTLKKIVYSRIKEVALTISGNMLFERLSKAYPSAFVYHFQDSKLGEWIGASPEILVRGKDGVFESMALAGTKKASDTMDWGNKEKEEQAFVSQYLAERLQQQNVLNMHADGPKTVLAGPIAHLRTDFKWDSDSKMAWKIAKDLHPTPAVSGTPVSEATDWILSNEKHERLFYAGMIGEITSMEINTYVNLRCAQIINDRIYLYLGGGFTADSIPEKEWGETENKSKTLLDLL
;
A
#
# COMPACT_ATOMS: atom_id res chain seq x y z
N MET A 1 18.62 3.05 10.11
CA MET A 1 18.55 1.57 10.14
C MET A 1 17.34 1.12 9.32
N LEU A 2 17.50 0.07 8.53
CA LEU A 2 16.43 -0.57 7.77
C LEU A 2 16.46 -2.08 8.02
N GLN A 3 15.30 -2.68 8.31
CA GLN A 3 15.11 -4.12 8.32
C GLN A 3 13.85 -4.49 7.55
N TYR A 4 13.91 -5.59 6.80
CA TYR A 4 12.78 -6.07 6.02
C TYR A 4 12.86 -7.56 5.76
N ARG A 5 11.72 -8.14 5.40
CA ARG A 5 11.57 -9.54 5.03
C ARG A 5 10.58 -9.69 3.88
N PHE A 6 11.02 -10.20 2.76
CA PHE A 6 10.12 -10.66 1.70
C PHE A 6 9.43 -11.97 2.09
N PRO A 7 8.23 -12.27 1.53
CA PRO A 7 7.55 -13.53 1.76
C PRO A 7 8.45 -14.76 1.53
N GLY A 8 8.57 -15.63 2.54
CA GLY A 8 9.38 -16.85 2.46
C GLY A 8 10.89 -16.63 2.41
N LYS A 9 11.38 -15.42 2.68
CA LYS A 9 12.82 -15.11 2.73
C LYS A 9 13.28 -14.82 4.15
N GLU A 10 14.59 -14.81 4.35
CA GLU A 10 15.24 -14.40 5.59
C GLU A 10 15.10 -12.88 5.81
N ILE A 11 15.28 -12.46 7.08
CA ILE A 11 15.30 -11.05 7.46
C ILE A 11 16.61 -10.43 6.97
N VAL A 12 16.50 -9.28 6.31
CA VAL A 12 17.64 -8.43 5.90
C VAL A 12 17.69 -7.24 6.83
N ILE A 13 18.89 -6.91 7.32
CA ILE A 13 19.16 -5.74 8.16
C ILE A 13 20.28 -4.93 7.51
N LYS A 14 20.02 -3.64 7.27
CA LYS A 14 20.98 -2.70 6.67
C LYS A 14 21.17 -1.48 7.59
N LYS A 15 22.42 -1.02 7.74
CA LYS A 15 22.75 0.26 8.37
C LYS A 15 22.96 1.28 7.26
N GLY A 16 22.56 2.52 7.48
CA GLY A 16 22.64 3.58 6.49
C GLY A 16 21.48 4.57 6.65
N SER A 17 21.24 5.37 5.62
CA SER A 17 20.16 6.36 5.57
C SER A 17 19.48 6.42 4.21
N PHE A 18 18.28 7.01 4.17
CA PHE A 18 17.59 7.28 2.92
C PHE A 18 18.11 8.55 2.24
N LYS A 19 18.22 8.51 0.93
CA LYS A 19 18.56 9.64 0.05
C LYS A 19 17.50 9.80 -1.03
N SER A 20 17.34 11.03 -1.53
CA SER A 20 16.42 11.29 -2.65
C SER A 20 16.91 10.60 -3.92
N LEU A 21 16.03 9.87 -4.56
CA LEU A 21 16.30 9.24 -5.85
C LEU A 21 16.09 10.29 -6.96
N LEU A 22 17.16 10.67 -7.62
CA LEU A 22 17.16 11.69 -8.68
C LEU A 22 17.28 11.08 -10.09
N MET A 23 17.58 9.78 -10.19
CA MET A 23 17.78 9.08 -11.46
C MET A 23 17.07 7.74 -11.48
N ASP A 24 16.67 7.30 -12.66
CA ASP A 24 15.88 6.07 -12.85
C ASP A 24 16.70 4.76 -12.78
N ASP A 25 18.00 4.83 -12.94
CA ASP A 25 18.90 3.66 -12.95
C ASP A 25 19.51 3.45 -11.54
N TYR A 26 18.65 3.09 -10.57
CA TYR A 26 19.06 2.76 -9.21
C TYR A 26 18.78 1.29 -8.87
N GLU A 27 19.73 0.66 -8.20
CA GLU A 27 19.58 -0.67 -7.60
C GLU A 27 19.59 -0.57 -6.08
N GLY A 28 18.66 -1.23 -5.41
CA GLY A 28 18.57 -1.31 -3.96
C GLY A 28 17.15 -1.12 -3.42
N PHE A 29 17.07 -0.84 -2.13
CA PHE A 29 15.78 -0.65 -1.44
C PHE A 29 15.27 0.77 -1.67
N ILE A 30 13.99 0.86 -2.07
CA ILE A 30 13.32 2.13 -2.35
C ILE A 30 12.05 2.30 -1.53
N ILE A 31 11.65 3.55 -1.33
CA ILE A 31 10.30 3.95 -0.87
C ILE A 31 9.88 5.23 -1.57
N SER A 32 8.62 5.30 -2.01
CA SER A 32 8.03 6.51 -2.58
C SER A 32 6.82 6.98 -1.77
N ASP A 33 6.50 8.26 -1.91
CA ASP A 33 5.20 8.77 -1.45
C ASP A 33 4.06 8.29 -2.36
N PHE A 34 2.81 8.55 -1.91
CA PHE A 34 1.59 8.12 -2.59
C PHE A 34 1.50 8.57 -4.05
N ASN A 35 1.93 9.79 -4.37
CA ASN A 35 1.82 10.37 -5.72
C ASN A 35 3.13 10.33 -6.51
N GLN A 36 4.13 9.59 -6.04
CA GLN A 36 5.45 9.43 -6.64
C GLN A 36 6.23 10.75 -6.88
N LYS A 37 5.86 11.84 -6.20
CA LYS A 37 6.62 13.09 -6.27
C LYS A 37 7.98 13.00 -5.57
N LYS A 38 8.05 12.13 -4.57
CA LYS A 38 9.27 11.90 -3.78
C LYS A 38 9.54 10.40 -3.72
N THR A 39 10.67 10.00 -4.28
CA THR A 39 11.19 8.63 -4.15
C THR A 39 12.54 8.69 -3.47
N TYR A 40 12.75 7.78 -2.53
CA TYR A 40 13.97 7.67 -1.76
C TYR A 40 14.55 6.27 -1.92
N PHE A 41 15.88 6.19 -1.87
CA PHE A 41 16.60 4.93 -1.85
C PHE A 41 17.44 4.82 -0.58
N PHE A 42 17.67 3.60 -0.12
CA PHE A 42 18.47 3.33 1.06
C PHE A 42 19.95 3.14 0.68
N ASP A 43 20.79 4.04 1.21
CA ASP A 43 22.24 4.02 1.02
C ASP A 43 22.91 3.43 2.27
N SER A 44 23.54 2.26 2.10
CA SER A 44 24.24 1.56 3.18
C SER A 44 25.65 2.10 3.47
N GLU A 45 26.18 2.98 2.62
CA GLU A 45 27.50 3.58 2.82
C GLU A 45 27.43 4.87 3.66
N SER A 46 26.23 5.39 3.91
CA SER A 46 26.05 6.61 4.70
C SER A 46 26.37 6.34 6.17
N THR A 47 27.33 7.10 6.69
CA THR A 47 27.72 7.13 8.11
C THR A 47 27.15 8.34 8.85
N GLU A 48 26.18 9.04 8.27
CA GLU A 48 25.57 10.20 8.92
C GLU A 48 24.91 9.78 10.22
N ASP A 49 25.37 10.35 11.34
CA ASP A 49 24.67 10.27 12.62
C ASP A 49 23.25 10.79 12.45
N ILE A 50 22.30 10.08 13.04
CA ILE A 50 20.88 10.40 12.92
C ILE A 50 20.62 11.70 13.68
N PRO A 51 20.42 12.87 13.00
CA PRO A 51 19.97 14.07 13.70
C PRO A 51 18.56 13.84 14.23
N GLN A 52 18.25 14.41 15.37
CA GLN A 52 16.92 14.33 15.95
C GLN A 52 15.91 15.00 15.01
N TYR A 53 15.06 14.20 14.34
CA TYR A 53 14.03 14.69 13.44
C TYR A 53 12.78 15.07 14.23
N GLU A 54 12.37 16.33 14.11
CA GLU A 54 11.12 16.80 14.70
C GLU A 54 9.94 16.29 13.86
N GLN A 55 9.32 15.19 14.31
CA GLN A 55 8.22 14.57 13.59
C GLN A 55 6.91 15.31 13.91
N VAL A 56 6.26 15.81 12.88
CA VAL A 56 4.96 16.46 13.02
C VAL A 56 3.87 15.40 13.19
N LYS A 57 3.09 15.53 14.27
CA LYS A 57 1.94 14.68 14.50
C LYS A 57 0.93 14.82 13.36
N PRO A 58 0.52 13.72 12.70
CA PRO A 58 -0.45 13.80 11.61
C PRO A 58 -1.86 14.13 12.15
N PHE A 59 -2.71 14.68 11.28
CA PHE A 59 -4.11 14.91 11.61
C PHE A 59 -4.84 13.58 11.81
N VAL A 60 -5.52 13.44 12.95
CA VAL A 60 -6.31 12.25 13.31
C VAL A 60 -7.79 12.62 13.32
N ALA A 61 -8.53 12.20 12.31
CA ALA A 61 -9.96 12.46 12.22
C ALA A 61 -10.75 11.70 13.30
N SER A 62 -11.70 12.38 13.94
CA SER A 62 -12.70 11.71 14.77
C SER A 62 -13.64 10.84 13.90
N LYS A 63 -14.33 9.89 14.54
CA LYS A 63 -15.32 9.07 13.84
C LYS A 63 -16.40 9.93 13.15
N ASN A 64 -16.86 10.98 13.81
CA ASN A 64 -17.91 11.85 13.25
C ASN A 64 -17.41 12.61 12.02
N GLU A 65 -16.19 13.14 12.04
CA GLU A 65 -15.58 13.80 10.88
C GLU A 65 -15.42 12.82 9.70
N TYR A 66 -14.94 11.60 9.99
CA TYR A 66 -14.82 10.57 8.95
C TYR A 66 -16.17 10.21 8.33
N LEU A 67 -17.20 9.99 9.16
CA LEU A 67 -18.55 9.67 8.67
C LEU A 67 -19.19 10.83 7.88
N GLN A 68 -18.93 12.07 8.29
CA GLN A 68 -19.41 13.25 7.55
C GLN A 68 -18.75 13.30 6.17
N GLN A 69 -17.42 13.21 6.10
CA GLN A 69 -16.70 13.21 4.83
C GLN A 69 -17.10 12.02 3.95
N SER A 70 -17.32 10.85 4.54
CA SER A 70 -17.82 9.67 3.82
C SER A 70 -19.16 9.93 3.11
N LYS A 71 -20.10 10.62 3.76
CA LYS A 71 -21.40 11.00 3.16
C LYS A 71 -21.22 11.97 1.99
N GLU A 72 -20.26 12.88 2.08
CA GLU A 72 -19.94 13.83 1.00
C GLU A 72 -19.35 13.11 -0.20
N ILE A 73 -18.42 12.15 0.03
CA ILE A 73 -17.85 11.31 -1.02
C ILE A 73 -18.94 10.49 -1.74
N ILE A 74 -19.82 9.84 -1.00
CA ILE A 74 -20.90 9.02 -1.58
C ILE A 74 -21.84 9.90 -2.43
N ARG A 75 -22.20 11.11 -1.96
CA ARG A 75 -23.02 12.05 -2.76
C ARG A 75 -22.30 12.48 -4.04
N LEU A 76 -21.00 12.77 -3.96
CA LEU A 76 -20.19 13.09 -5.13
C LEU A 76 -20.22 11.95 -6.13
N LEU A 77 -19.93 10.72 -5.70
CA LEU A 77 -19.90 9.53 -6.56
C LEU A 77 -21.28 9.19 -7.16
N ALA A 78 -22.37 9.52 -6.47
CA ALA A 78 -23.73 9.35 -6.98
C ALA A 78 -24.12 10.40 -8.03
N SER A 79 -23.54 11.61 -7.97
CA SER A 79 -23.84 12.72 -8.89
C SER A 79 -22.86 12.85 -10.04
N ASP A 80 -21.60 12.42 -9.86
CA ASP A 80 -20.55 12.48 -10.88
C ASP A 80 -20.49 11.15 -11.64
N HIS A 81 -20.88 11.19 -12.93
CA HIS A 81 -20.89 10.00 -13.77
C HIS A 81 -19.48 9.58 -14.24
N THR A 82 -18.46 10.41 -14.06
CA THR A 82 -17.08 10.08 -14.44
C THR A 82 -16.33 9.40 -13.31
N LEU A 83 -16.48 9.87 -12.08
CA LEU A 83 -15.80 9.33 -10.90
C LEU A 83 -16.61 8.16 -10.31
N LYS A 84 -16.04 6.96 -10.32
CA LYS A 84 -16.72 5.71 -9.91
C LYS A 84 -16.32 5.22 -8.54
N LYS A 85 -15.10 5.52 -8.12
CA LYS A 85 -14.52 5.03 -6.86
C LYS A 85 -13.52 6.05 -6.32
N ILE A 86 -13.53 6.25 -5.00
CA ILE A 86 -12.48 6.96 -4.26
C ILE A 86 -12.04 6.10 -3.08
N VAL A 87 -10.73 5.94 -2.90
CA VAL A 87 -10.17 5.33 -1.68
C VAL A 87 -9.88 6.45 -0.70
N TYR A 88 -10.73 6.59 0.32
CA TYR A 88 -10.58 7.60 1.37
C TYR A 88 -9.87 7.01 2.59
N SER A 89 -8.88 7.73 3.11
CA SER A 89 -8.08 7.26 4.23
C SER A 89 -8.25 8.12 5.49
N ARG A 90 -7.85 7.53 6.61
CA ARG A 90 -7.76 8.17 7.93
C ARG A 90 -6.58 7.63 8.72
N ILE A 91 -6.22 8.34 9.78
CA ILE A 91 -5.20 7.90 10.71
C ILE A 91 -5.83 7.53 12.04
N LYS A 92 -5.33 6.44 12.65
CA LYS A 92 -5.68 6.02 14.01
C LYS A 92 -4.44 6.09 14.89
N GLU A 93 -4.50 6.91 15.95
CA GLU A 93 -3.45 7.05 16.95
C GLU A 93 -3.67 6.04 18.08
N VAL A 94 -2.58 5.36 18.48
CA VAL A 94 -2.58 4.41 19.60
C VAL A 94 -1.28 4.57 20.40
N ALA A 95 -1.30 4.27 21.69
CA ALA A 95 -0.08 4.18 22.48
C ALA A 95 0.79 3.00 22.01
N LEU A 96 2.06 3.24 21.83
CA LEU A 96 3.04 2.21 21.50
C LEU A 96 3.63 1.66 22.80
N THR A 97 3.39 0.37 23.09
CA THR A 97 3.81 -0.29 24.34
C THR A 97 5.07 -1.12 24.18
N ILE A 98 5.54 -1.30 22.94
CA ILE A 98 6.74 -2.09 22.60
C ILE A 98 7.58 -1.31 21.59
N SER A 99 8.85 -1.68 21.41
CA SER A 99 9.71 -1.06 20.40
C SER A 99 9.29 -1.44 18.98
N GLY A 100 9.61 -0.59 17.99
CA GLY A 100 9.42 -0.89 16.56
C GLY A 100 10.11 -2.19 16.14
N ASN A 101 11.30 -2.49 16.68
CA ASN A 101 12.00 -3.76 16.44
C ASN A 101 11.18 -4.98 16.91
N MET A 102 10.63 -4.92 18.13
CA MET A 102 9.80 -6.00 18.66
C MET A 102 8.50 -6.16 17.84
N LEU A 103 7.88 -5.07 17.41
CA LEU A 103 6.71 -5.12 16.54
C LEU A 103 7.06 -5.72 15.18
N PHE A 104 8.22 -5.39 14.59
CA PHE A 104 8.69 -6.00 13.34
C PHE A 104 8.86 -7.52 13.45
N GLU A 105 9.46 -8.01 14.55
CA GLU A 105 9.59 -9.46 14.80
C GLU A 105 8.23 -10.14 14.91
N ARG A 106 7.28 -9.54 15.65
CA ARG A 106 5.91 -10.06 15.78
C ARG A 106 5.17 -10.07 14.44
N LEU A 107 5.26 -8.99 13.65
CA LEU A 107 4.68 -8.91 12.31
C LEU A 107 5.29 -9.95 11.37
N SER A 108 6.62 -10.12 11.40
CA SER A 108 7.32 -11.10 10.57
C SER A 108 6.87 -12.53 10.88
N LYS A 109 6.60 -12.84 12.14
CA LYS A 109 6.10 -14.14 12.58
C LYS A 109 4.62 -14.34 12.23
N ALA A 110 3.79 -13.31 12.45
CA ALA A 110 2.33 -13.40 12.27
C ALA A 110 1.91 -13.41 10.78
N TYR A 111 2.67 -12.72 9.92
CA TYR A 111 2.33 -12.54 8.49
C TYR A 111 3.43 -13.07 7.56
N PRO A 112 3.69 -14.40 7.51
CA PRO A 112 4.79 -14.96 6.72
C PRO A 112 4.66 -14.72 5.21
N SER A 113 3.44 -14.51 4.70
CA SER A 113 3.14 -14.22 3.29
C SER A 113 3.13 -12.73 2.94
N ALA A 114 3.31 -11.82 3.90
CA ALA A 114 3.40 -10.39 3.65
C ALA A 114 4.85 -9.93 3.51
N PHE A 115 5.06 -8.84 2.77
CA PHE A 115 6.28 -8.06 2.84
C PHE A 115 6.26 -7.24 4.14
N VAL A 116 7.22 -7.48 5.03
CA VAL A 116 7.31 -6.81 6.34
C VAL A 116 8.57 -5.95 6.37
N TYR A 117 8.43 -4.72 6.85
CA TYR A 117 9.55 -3.79 6.97
C TYR A 117 9.45 -2.94 8.23
N HIS A 118 10.58 -2.44 8.69
CA HIS A 118 10.73 -1.40 9.68
C HIS A 118 11.98 -0.59 9.39
N PHE A 119 11.86 0.72 9.41
CA PHE A 119 13.03 1.59 9.33
C PHE A 119 12.94 2.77 10.29
N GLN A 120 14.12 3.25 10.70
CA GLN A 120 14.34 4.50 11.39
C GLN A 120 15.33 5.33 10.58
N ASP A 121 14.92 6.52 10.20
CA ASP A 121 15.72 7.47 9.41
C ASP A 121 15.56 8.89 9.92
N SER A 122 16.64 9.68 9.87
CA SER A 122 16.66 11.06 10.38
C SER A 122 15.75 12.02 9.62
N LYS A 123 15.50 11.75 8.34
CA LYS A 123 14.70 12.61 7.44
C LYS A 123 13.28 12.07 7.25
N LEU A 124 13.14 10.75 7.22
CA LEU A 124 11.87 10.10 6.92
C LEU A 124 11.10 9.63 8.16
N GLY A 125 11.74 9.71 9.34
CA GLY A 125 11.15 9.25 10.60
C GLY A 125 11.19 7.73 10.74
N GLU A 126 10.31 7.20 11.59
CA GLU A 126 10.20 5.77 11.86
C GLU A 126 8.90 5.22 11.27
N TRP A 127 9.04 4.18 10.45
CA TRP A 127 7.93 3.53 9.77
C TRP A 127 8.01 2.02 9.87
N ILE A 128 6.84 1.39 9.96
CA ILE A 128 6.68 -0.05 10.03
C ILE A 128 5.46 -0.50 9.24
N GLY A 129 5.51 -1.68 8.64
CA GLY A 129 4.37 -2.21 7.89
C GLY A 129 4.48 -3.69 7.53
N ALA A 130 3.32 -4.25 7.14
CA ALA A 130 3.19 -5.64 6.67
C ALA A 130 2.26 -5.67 5.46
N SER A 131 2.78 -5.35 4.28
CA SER A 131 2.00 -5.24 3.06
C SER A 131 1.73 -6.60 2.40
N PRO A 132 0.47 -6.91 2.08
CA PRO A 132 0.11 -8.10 1.33
C PRO A 132 0.13 -7.90 -0.19
N GLU A 133 0.17 -6.63 -0.68
CA GLU A 133 -0.11 -6.28 -2.06
C GLU A 133 1.16 -6.07 -2.88
N ILE A 134 1.41 -7.01 -3.81
CA ILE A 134 2.50 -6.90 -4.78
C ILE A 134 2.12 -5.85 -5.82
N LEU A 135 3.00 -4.86 -6.04
CA LEU A 135 2.86 -3.95 -7.16
C LEU A 135 3.46 -4.57 -8.43
N VAL A 136 4.75 -4.87 -8.41
CA VAL A 136 5.42 -5.68 -9.43
C VAL A 136 6.51 -6.51 -8.77
N ARG A 137 6.52 -7.82 -9.07
CA ARG A 137 7.54 -8.75 -8.59
C ARG A 137 7.96 -9.69 -9.71
N GLY A 138 9.23 -10.03 -9.74
CA GLY A 138 9.71 -11.05 -10.65
C GLY A 138 11.20 -10.98 -10.89
N LYS A 139 11.69 -11.98 -11.61
CA LYS A 139 13.10 -12.15 -11.98
C LYS A 139 13.23 -13.04 -13.22
N ASP A 140 14.45 -13.12 -13.76
CA ASP A 140 14.78 -14.03 -14.86
C ASP A 140 13.82 -13.85 -16.07
N GLY A 141 13.35 -12.61 -16.32
CA GLY A 141 12.50 -12.27 -17.45
C GLY A 141 11.01 -12.50 -17.23
N VAL A 142 10.58 -13.04 -16.10
CA VAL A 142 9.16 -13.28 -15.77
C VAL A 142 8.72 -12.43 -14.59
N PHE A 143 7.69 -11.59 -14.80
CA PHE A 143 7.19 -10.66 -13.81
C PHE A 143 5.70 -10.88 -13.54
N GLU A 144 5.27 -10.46 -12.36
CA GLU A 144 3.88 -10.54 -11.94
C GLU A 144 3.42 -9.30 -11.19
N SER A 145 2.12 -9.06 -11.25
CA SER A 145 1.37 -8.10 -10.44
C SER A 145 0.05 -8.72 -10.01
N MET A 146 -0.67 -8.07 -9.10
CA MET A 146 -1.99 -8.55 -8.67
C MET A 146 -3.00 -7.42 -8.59
N ALA A 147 -4.24 -7.72 -9.00
CA ALA A 147 -5.40 -6.94 -8.64
C ALA A 147 -6.00 -7.52 -7.36
N LEU A 148 -5.87 -6.82 -6.24
CA LEU A 148 -6.37 -7.25 -4.94
C LEU A 148 -7.39 -6.21 -4.45
N ALA A 149 -8.68 -6.57 -4.46
CA ALA A 149 -9.75 -5.69 -4.02
C ALA A 149 -10.94 -6.48 -3.48
N GLY A 150 -11.91 -5.78 -2.89
CA GLY A 150 -12.97 -6.42 -2.14
C GLY A 150 -12.44 -7.05 -0.85
N THR A 151 -13.11 -6.80 0.27
CA THR A 151 -12.69 -7.31 1.58
C THR A 151 -13.91 -7.78 2.36
N LYS A 152 -13.81 -8.97 2.94
CA LYS A 152 -14.79 -9.48 3.91
C LYS A 152 -14.11 -10.31 4.99
N LYS A 153 -14.84 -10.67 6.05
CA LYS A 153 -14.31 -11.61 7.04
C LYS A 153 -14.15 -13.00 6.42
N ALA A 154 -13.08 -13.69 6.75
CA ALA A 154 -12.83 -15.06 6.29
C ALA A 154 -13.90 -16.05 6.76
N SER A 155 -14.62 -15.74 7.85
CA SER A 155 -15.74 -16.50 8.38
C SER A 155 -17.05 -16.32 7.61
N ASP A 156 -17.15 -15.31 6.75
CA ASP A 156 -18.37 -15.02 6.01
C ASP A 156 -18.56 -16.03 4.86
N THR A 157 -19.78 -16.11 4.33
CA THR A 157 -20.07 -16.96 3.16
C THR A 157 -19.17 -16.57 1.98
N MET A 158 -18.79 -17.55 1.15
CA MET A 158 -17.88 -17.32 0.01
C MET A 158 -18.54 -16.53 -1.15
N ASP A 159 -19.83 -16.18 -1.05
CA ASP A 159 -20.52 -15.38 -2.04
C ASP A 159 -20.14 -13.90 -1.93
N TRP A 160 -19.55 -13.38 -3.01
CA TRP A 160 -19.18 -11.98 -3.12
C TRP A 160 -20.35 -11.14 -3.63
N GLY A 161 -20.60 -10.00 -3.00
CA GLY A 161 -21.57 -9.03 -3.44
C GLY A 161 -21.14 -8.31 -4.74
N ASN A 162 -22.07 -7.57 -5.35
CA ASN A 162 -21.79 -6.82 -6.58
C ASN A 162 -20.73 -5.74 -6.33
N LYS A 163 -20.77 -5.06 -5.18
CA LYS A 163 -19.77 -4.03 -4.81
C LYS A 163 -18.35 -4.58 -4.86
N GLU A 164 -18.08 -5.70 -4.17
CA GLU A 164 -16.73 -6.28 -4.10
C GLU A 164 -16.26 -6.78 -5.47
N LYS A 165 -17.16 -7.34 -6.28
CA LYS A 165 -16.87 -7.75 -7.66
C LYS A 165 -16.54 -6.56 -8.56
N GLU A 166 -17.29 -5.47 -8.46
CA GLU A 166 -17.02 -4.23 -9.18
C GLU A 166 -15.69 -3.60 -8.79
N GLU A 167 -15.41 -3.49 -7.48
CA GLU A 167 -14.13 -2.97 -7.00
C GLU A 167 -12.95 -3.75 -7.55
N GLN A 168 -13.07 -5.08 -7.58
CA GLN A 168 -12.04 -5.96 -8.10
C GLN A 168 -11.92 -5.84 -9.64
N ALA A 169 -13.04 -5.70 -10.35
CA ALA A 169 -13.05 -5.51 -11.78
C ALA A 169 -12.35 -4.20 -12.20
N PHE A 170 -12.56 -3.09 -11.48
CA PHE A 170 -11.85 -1.83 -11.75
C PHE A 170 -10.33 -1.98 -11.68
N VAL A 171 -9.83 -2.69 -10.65
CA VAL A 171 -8.39 -2.90 -10.51
C VAL A 171 -7.86 -3.83 -11.60
N SER A 172 -8.56 -4.95 -11.87
CA SER A 172 -8.14 -5.91 -12.91
C SER A 172 -8.13 -5.30 -14.29
N GLN A 173 -9.16 -4.54 -14.65
CA GLN A 173 -9.24 -3.88 -15.95
C GLN A 173 -8.11 -2.85 -16.10
N TYR A 174 -7.86 -2.03 -15.07
CA TYR A 174 -6.77 -1.07 -15.08
C TYR A 174 -5.41 -1.74 -15.34
N LEU A 175 -5.09 -2.82 -14.59
CA LEU A 175 -3.84 -3.54 -14.76
C LEU A 175 -3.72 -4.13 -16.18
N ALA A 176 -4.78 -4.75 -16.69
CA ALA A 176 -4.80 -5.32 -18.04
C ALA A 176 -4.55 -4.25 -19.11
N GLU A 177 -5.24 -3.12 -19.05
CA GLU A 177 -5.09 -2.00 -19.99
C GLU A 177 -3.67 -1.42 -19.95
N ARG A 178 -3.11 -1.19 -18.76
CA ARG A 178 -1.75 -0.66 -18.61
C ARG A 178 -0.69 -1.62 -19.14
N LEU A 179 -0.78 -2.91 -18.82
CA LEU A 179 0.13 -3.92 -19.34
C LEU A 179 0.05 -4.04 -20.87
N GLN A 180 -1.15 -3.98 -21.45
CA GLN A 180 -1.35 -3.96 -22.90
C GLN A 180 -0.71 -2.71 -23.54
N GLN A 181 -0.87 -1.53 -22.96
CA GLN A 181 -0.26 -0.28 -23.44
C GLN A 181 1.29 -0.33 -23.43
N GLN A 182 1.87 -1.08 -22.51
CA GLN A 182 3.33 -1.30 -22.46
C GLN A 182 3.81 -2.40 -23.41
N ASN A 183 2.90 -3.04 -24.18
CA ASN A 183 3.20 -4.10 -25.14
C ASN A 183 4.00 -5.25 -24.54
N VAL A 184 3.68 -5.65 -23.30
CA VAL A 184 4.34 -6.79 -22.65
C VAL A 184 4.05 -8.10 -23.37
N LEU A 185 5.00 -9.04 -23.33
CA LEU A 185 4.87 -10.33 -24.01
C LEU A 185 4.21 -11.37 -23.08
N ASN A 186 3.53 -12.35 -23.66
CA ASN A 186 2.97 -13.52 -22.98
C ASN A 186 2.13 -13.16 -21.74
N MET A 187 1.37 -12.05 -21.79
CA MET A 187 0.51 -11.64 -20.69
C MET A 187 -0.57 -12.70 -20.42
N HIS A 188 -0.66 -13.14 -19.18
CA HIS A 188 -1.68 -14.05 -18.67
C HIS A 188 -2.32 -13.50 -17.42
N ALA A 189 -3.66 -13.63 -17.30
CA ALA A 189 -4.43 -13.26 -16.13
C ALA A 189 -5.15 -14.49 -15.56
N ASP A 190 -5.03 -14.72 -14.24
CA ASP A 190 -5.65 -15.83 -13.51
C ASP A 190 -6.50 -15.29 -12.35
N GLY A 191 -7.82 -15.40 -12.48
CA GLY A 191 -8.79 -14.92 -11.50
C GLY A 191 -10.05 -14.33 -12.11
N PRO A 192 -10.94 -13.68 -11.31
CA PRO A 192 -10.77 -13.45 -9.87
C PRO A 192 -10.99 -14.71 -9.03
N LYS A 193 -10.18 -14.88 -7.99
CA LYS A 193 -10.28 -15.98 -7.02
C LYS A 193 -10.28 -15.44 -5.59
N THR A 194 -10.93 -16.15 -4.65
CA THR A 194 -10.89 -15.81 -3.24
C THR A 194 -9.56 -16.22 -2.63
N VAL A 195 -8.88 -15.27 -1.97
CA VAL A 195 -7.65 -15.53 -1.21
C VAL A 195 -7.83 -15.11 0.24
N LEU A 196 -7.28 -15.89 1.16
CA LEU A 196 -7.31 -15.60 2.59
C LEU A 196 -6.04 -14.86 3.02
N ALA A 197 -6.22 -13.80 3.82
CA ALA A 197 -5.15 -13.03 4.43
C ALA A 197 -5.44 -12.86 5.93
N GLY A 198 -5.09 -13.89 6.71
CA GLY A 198 -5.44 -13.97 8.13
C GLY A 198 -6.96 -14.03 8.32
N PRO A 199 -7.56 -13.12 9.13
CA PRO A 199 -9.00 -13.13 9.44
C PRO A 199 -9.87 -12.55 8.32
N ILE A 200 -9.31 -12.14 7.21
CA ILE A 200 -10.03 -11.52 6.07
C ILE A 200 -9.80 -12.29 4.78
N ALA A 201 -10.77 -12.17 3.86
CA ALA A 201 -10.72 -12.69 2.50
C ALA A 201 -10.77 -11.53 1.50
N HIS A 202 -10.08 -11.70 0.37
CA HIS A 202 -10.08 -10.77 -0.75
C HIS A 202 -10.37 -11.48 -2.08
N LEU A 203 -10.86 -10.72 -3.06
CA LEU A 203 -10.84 -11.14 -4.46
C LEU A 203 -9.49 -10.75 -5.08
N ARG A 204 -8.86 -11.69 -5.78
CA ARG A 204 -7.55 -11.51 -6.39
C ARG A 204 -7.52 -12.04 -7.82
N THR A 205 -6.95 -11.25 -8.73
CA THR A 205 -6.51 -11.70 -10.07
C THR A 205 -5.00 -11.52 -10.16
N ASP A 206 -4.30 -12.57 -10.53
CA ASP A 206 -2.86 -12.54 -10.76
C ASP A 206 -2.58 -12.27 -12.23
N PHE A 207 -1.66 -11.34 -12.51
CA PHE A 207 -1.16 -11.02 -13.83
C PHE A 207 0.29 -11.47 -13.93
N LYS A 208 0.65 -12.15 -15.02
CA LYS A 208 2.04 -12.54 -15.33
C LYS A 208 2.36 -12.14 -16.76
N TRP A 209 3.61 -11.73 -16.99
CA TRP A 209 4.12 -11.35 -18.30
C TRP A 209 5.62 -11.51 -18.39
N ASP A 210 6.14 -11.51 -19.63
CA ASP A 210 7.57 -11.51 -19.88
C ASP A 210 8.05 -10.09 -20.22
N SER A 211 9.16 -9.67 -19.60
CA SER A 211 9.88 -8.44 -19.91
C SER A 211 11.31 -8.49 -19.32
N ASP A 212 12.11 -7.48 -19.57
CA ASP A 212 13.32 -7.23 -18.78
C ASP A 212 13.03 -6.45 -17.49
N SER A 213 13.99 -6.42 -16.57
CA SER A 213 13.84 -5.75 -15.29
C SER A 213 13.66 -4.22 -15.42
N LYS A 214 14.30 -3.60 -16.41
CA LYS A 214 14.16 -2.16 -16.67
C LYS A 214 12.75 -1.80 -17.10
N MET A 215 12.17 -2.62 -17.99
CA MET A 215 10.76 -2.46 -18.40
C MET A 215 9.81 -2.76 -17.24
N ALA A 216 10.06 -3.81 -16.46
CA ALA A 216 9.25 -4.14 -15.28
C ALA A 216 9.26 -3.01 -14.23
N TRP A 217 10.39 -2.33 -14.05
CA TRP A 217 10.49 -1.13 -13.20
C TRP A 217 9.67 0.04 -13.76
N LYS A 218 9.75 0.29 -15.07
CA LYS A 218 8.91 1.30 -15.74
C LYS A 218 7.43 0.98 -15.56
N ILE A 219 7.05 -0.29 -15.70
CA ILE A 219 5.67 -0.76 -15.49
C ILE A 219 5.24 -0.52 -14.04
N ALA A 220 6.07 -0.82 -13.04
CA ALA A 220 5.76 -0.56 -11.63
C ALA A 220 5.44 0.92 -11.38
N LYS A 221 6.21 1.83 -11.96
CA LYS A 221 5.94 3.28 -11.88
C LYS A 221 4.65 3.70 -12.59
N ASP A 222 4.34 3.10 -13.74
CA ASP A 222 3.14 3.41 -14.53
C ASP A 222 1.85 2.84 -13.91
N LEU A 223 1.93 1.69 -13.26
CA LEU A 223 0.81 1.09 -12.54
C LEU A 223 0.44 1.86 -11.27
N HIS A 224 1.40 2.55 -10.64
CA HIS A 224 1.16 3.23 -9.37
C HIS A 224 0.73 4.69 -9.55
N PRO A 225 -0.27 5.19 -8.76
CA PRO A 225 -1.11 4.43 -7.83
C PRO A 225 -2.18 3.61 -8.56
N THR A 226 -2.46 2.41 -8.05
CA THR A 226 -3.53 1.57 -8.60
C THR A 226 -4.92 2.04 -8.14
N PRO A 227 -6.02 1.65 -8.82
CA PRO A 227 -7.38 1.91 -8.34
C PRO A 227 -7.69 1.29 -6.97
N ALA A 228 -6.88 0.34 -6.51
CA ALA A 228 -7.03 -0.26 -5.19
C ALA A 228 -6.69 0.72 -4.05
N VAL A 229 -5.86 1.74 -4.33
CA VAL A 229 -5.41 2.73 -3.34
C VAL A 229 -5.74 4.19 -3.69
N SER A 230 -6.15 4.47 -4.93
CA SER A 230 -6.60 5.80 -5.36
C SER A 230 -8.10 5.83 -5.65
N GLY A 231 -8.55 5.15 -6.67
CA GLY A 231 -9.93 5.11 -7.14
C GLY A 231 -10.02 5.00 -8.66
N THR A 232 -11.18 5.30 -9.22
CA THR A 232 -11.45 5.16 -10.66
C THR A 232 -12.28 6.32 -11.16
N PRO A 233 -11.85 7.06 -12.21
CA PRO A 233 -10.52 6.98 -12.83
C PRO A 233 -9.40 7.38 -11.88
N VAL A 234 -8.18 6.89 -12.12
CA VAL A 234 -7.05 7.06 -11.19
C VAL A 234 -6.64 8.52 -11.03
N SER A 235 -6.58 9.28 -12.12
CA SER A 235 -6.16 10.69 -12.10
C SER A 235 -7.09 11.53 -11.23
N GLU A 236 -8.38 11.52 -11.54
CA GLU A 236 -9.42 12.31 -10.87
C GLU A 236 -9.56 11.92 -9.40
N ALA A 237 -9.49 10.62 -9.11
CA ALA A 237 -9.51 10.13 -7.73
C ALA A 237 -8.27 10.56 -6.95
N THR A 238 -7.08 10.56 -7.57
CA THR A 238 -5.84 11.02 -6.94
C THR A 238 -5.89 12.52 -6.66
N ASP A 239 -6.36 13.33 -7.61
CA ASP A 239 -6.51 14.77 -7.45
C ASP A 239 -7.51 15.11 -6.31
N TRP A 240 -8.62 14.35 -6.26
CA TRP A 240 -9.57 14.50 -5.17
C TRP A 240 -8.94 14.17 -3.80
N ILE A 241 -8.22 13.07 -3.69
CA ILE A 241 -7.54 12.65 -2.46
C ILE A 241 -6.57 13.74 -1.98
N LEU A 242 -5.70 14.20 -2.86
CA LEU A 242 -4.69 15.21 -2.54
C LEU A 242 -5.28 16.56 -2.13
N SER A 243 -6.49 16.86 -2.60
CA SER A 243 -7.19 18.14 -2.31
C SER A 243 -8.09 18.06 -1.08
N ASN A 244 -8.55 16.89 -0.65
CA ASN A 244 -9.62 16.76 0.33
C ASN A 244 -9.25 15.95 1.59
N GLU A 245 -8.22 15.08 1.56
CA GLU A 245 -7.75 14.45 2.78
C GLU A 245 -7.05 15.49 3.67
N LYS A 246 -7.40 15.53 4.96
CA LYS A 246 -6.85 16.50 5.92
C LYS A 246 -5.46 16.12 6.44
N HIS A 247 -5.03 14.90 6.17
CA HIS A 247 -3.68 14.41 6.49
C HIS A 247 -2.93 14.09 5.21
N GLU A 248 -1.63 14.19 5.26
CA GLU A 248 -0.77 13.71 4.20
C GLU A 248 -0.62 12.19 4.31
N ARG A 249 -0.73 11.48 3.19
CA ARG A 249 -0.50 10.02 3.14
C ARG A 249 0.95 9.65 3.37
N LEU A 250 1.88 10.55 3.08
CA LEU A 250 3.31 10.29 3.10
C LEU A 250 3.62 8.99 2.33
N PHE A 251 4.19 7.99 3.01
CA PHE A 251 4.50 6.70 2.39
C PHE A 251 3.32 5.71 2.35
N TYR A 252 2.22 6.00 3.06
CA TYR A 252 1.03 5.16 2.99
C TYR A 252 0.46 5.14 1.59
N ALA A 253 0.16 3.93 1.09
CA ALA A 253 -0.28 3.68 -0.27
C ALA A 253 0.73 4.15 -1.35
N GLY A 254 1.99 4.40 -0.98
CA GLY A 254 3.12 4.58 -1.86
C GLY A 254 3.75 3.25 -2.29
N MET A 255 4.86 3.30 -2.99
CA MET A 255 5.60 2.12 -3.41
C MET A 255 6.78 1.85 -2.48
N ILE A 256 7.04 0.58 -2.16
CA ILE A 256 8.16 0.17 -1.30
C ILE A 256 8.71 -1.19 -1.77
N GLY A 257 10.02 -1.40 -1.68
CA GLY A 257 10.62 -2.67 -2.01
C GLY A 257 12.06 -2.59 -2.46
N GLU A 258 12.53 -3.59 -3.17
CA GLU A 258 13.90 -3.67 -3.66
C GLU A 258 13.93 -3.91 -5.16
N ILE A 259 14.85 -3.24 -5.82
CA ILE A 259 15.08 -3.31 -7.27
C ILE A 259 16.54 -3.63 -7.51
N THR A 260 16.78 -4.59 -8.39
CA THR A 260 18.11 -4.91 -8.91
C THR A 260 18.06 -5.05 -10.43
N SER A 261 19.21 -5.15 -11.08
CA SER A 261 19.31 -5.41 -12.52
C SER A 261 18.61 -6.70 -12.96
N MET A 262 18.40 -7.66 -12.04
CA MET A 262 17.83 -8.99 -12.35
C MET A 262 16.48 -9.26 -11.70
N GLU A 263 16.15 -8.59 -10.59
CA GLU A 263 14.98 -8.90 -9.78
C GLU A 263 14.30 -7.61 -9.31
N ILE A 264 12.97 -7.60 -9.34
CA ILE A 264 12.12 -6.54 -8.77
C ILE A 264 11.20 -7.16 -7.73
N ASN A 265 11.15 -6.55 -6.56
CA ASN A 265 10.23 -6.92 -5.48
C ASN A 265 9.60 -5.65 -4.90
N THR A 266 8.61 -5.08 -5.59
CA THR A 266 7.91 -3.87 -5.16
C THR A 266 6.49 -4.17 -4.70
N TYR A 267 6.07 -3.47 -3.65
CA TYR A 267 4.78 -3.62 -2.99
C TYR A 267 4.10 -2.26 -2.86
N VAL A 268 2.78 -2.25 -2.81
CA VAL A 268 2.03 -1.07 -2.37
C VAL A 268 2.12 -0.99 -0.85
N ASN A 269 2.55 0.14 -0.30
CA ASN A 269 2.79 0.28 1.14
C ASN A 269 1.48 0.38 1.94
N LEU A 270 0.94 -0.77 2.29
CA LEU A 270 -0.30 -0.93 3.05
C LEU A 270 -0.05 -1.56 4.41
N ARG A 271 -1.08 -1.50 5.29
CA ARG A 271 -0.98 -2.03 6.67
C ARG A 271 0.27 -1.50 7.35
N CYS A 272 0.48 -0.20 7.24
CA CYS A 272 1.65 0.49 7.75
C CYS A 272 1.28 1.58 8.76
N ALA A 273 2.28 2.00 9.49
CA ALA A 273 2.17 3.03 10.50
C ALA A 273 3.46 3.84 10.61
N GLN A 274 3.32 5.08 11.05
CA GLN A 274 4.41 5.93 11.50
C GLN A 274 4.53 5.83 13.04
N ILE A 275 5.75 5.74 13.54
CA ILE A 275 6.03 5.77 14.98
C ILE A 275 6.60 7.15 15.32
N ILE A 276 5.99 7.83 16.30
CA ILE A 276 6.42 9.14 16.80
C ILE A 276 6.42 9.06 18.33
N ASN A 277 7.61 9.07 18.94
CA ASN A 277 7.80 8.92 20.39
C ASN A 277 7.13 7.63 20.92
N ASP A 278 6.17 7.79 21.84
CA ASP A 278 5.39 6.71 22.47
C ASP A 278 4.05 6.43 21.76
N ARG A 279 3.89 6.88 20.52
CA ARG A 279 2.67 6.74 19.74
C ARG A 279 2.92 6.07 18.40
N ILE A 280 1.93 5.29 17.96
CA ILE A 280 1.88 4.72 16.63
C ILE A 280 0.66 5.23 15.88
N TYR A 281 0.87 5.73 14.66
CA TYR A 281 -0.12 6.33 13.78
C TYR A 281 -0.39 5.39 12.61
N LEU A 282 -1.49 4.64 12.68
CA LEU A 282 -1.87 3.65 11.67
C LEU A 282 -2.61 4.34 10.53
N TYR A 283 -2.15 4.14 9.31
CA TYR A 283 -2.80 4.63 8.09
C TYR A 283 -3.77 3.59 7.56
N LEU A 284 -5.03 4.00 7.36
CA LEU A 284 -6.15 3.10 7.11
C LEU A 284 -7.06 3.69 6.02
N GLY A 285 -7.33 2.94 4.94
CA GLY A 285 -8.20 3.38 3.87
C GLY A 285 -9.32 2.39 3.55
N GLY A 286 -10.43 2.91 3.04
CA GLY A 286 -11.57 2.16 2.52
C GLY A 286 -11.97 2.65 1.13
N GLY A 287 -12.45 1.75 0.27
CA GLY A 287 -12.94 2.07 -1.07
C GLY A 287 -14.41 2.49 -1.05
N PHE A 288 -14.68 3.72 -1.47
CA PHE A 288 -16.03 4.27 -1.57
C PHE A 288 -16.55 4.19 -3.00
N THR A 289 -17.78 3.74 -3.14
CA THR A 289 -18.61 3.81 -4.34
C THR A 289 -19.92 4.53 -4.00
N ALA A 290 -20.77 4.79 -4.99
CA ALA A 290 -22.08 5.42 -4.75
C ALA A 290 -22.97 4.60 -3.78
N ASP A 291 -22.77 3.28 -3.71
CA ASP A 291 -23.56 2.38 -2.85
C ASP A 291 -22.89 2.09 -1.49
N SER A 292 -21.78 2.76 -1.16
CA SER A 292 -21.10 2.58 0.12
C SER A 292 -21.94 3.08 1.31
N ILE A 293 -21.76 2.44 2.45
CA ILE A 293 -22.41 2.80 3.73
C ILE A 293 -21.30 3.29 4.68
N PRO A 294 -21.32 4.56 5.13
CA PRO A 294 -20.24 5.16 5.92
C PRO A 294 -19.81 4.33 7.13
N GLU A 295 -20.76 3.78 7.87
CA GLU A 295 -20.52 2.99 9.09
C GLU A 295 -19.83 1.66 8.77
N LYS A 296 -20.13 1.05 7.61
CA LYS A 296 -19.47 -0.17 7.15
C LYS A 296 -18.01 0.12 6.74
N GLU A 297 -17.78 1.22 6.01
CA GLU A 297 -16.42 1.63 5.61
C GLU A 297 -15.56 1.97 6.84
N TRP A 298 -16.13 2.67 7.85
CA TRP A 298 -15.46 2.84 9.14
C TRP A 298 -15.08 1.51 9.77
N GLY A 299 -16.05 0.57 9.83
CA GLY A 299 -15.81 -0.79 10.37
C GLY A 299 -14.72 -1.55 9.62
N GLU A 300 -14.62 -1.38 8.29
CA GLU A 300 -13.55 -1.96 7.48
C GLU A 300 -12.19 -1.40 7.87
N THR A 301 -12.06 -0.08 8.04
CA THR A 301 -10.80 0.51 8.51
C THR A 301 -10.43 0.05 9.91
N GLU A 302 -11.40 -0.12 10.83
CA GLU A 302 -11.15 -0.71 12.16
C GLU A 302 -10.64 -2.16 12.05
N ASN A 303 -11.19 -2.96 11.15
CA ASN A 303 -10.71 -4.33 10.92
C ASN A 303 -9.28 -4.33 10.33
N LYS A 304 -8.99 -3.44 9.39
CA LYS A 304 -7.64 -3.28 8.82
C LYS A 304 -6.60 -2.88 9.87
N SER A 305 -6.98 -2.10 10.88
CA SER A 305 -6.06 -1.68 11.95
C SER A 305 -5.55 -2.85 12.80
N LYS A 306 -6.31 -3.94 12.90
CA LYS A 306 -5.97 -5.13 13.70
C LYS A 306 -4.68 -5.81 13.23
N THR A 307 -4.29 -5.63 11.96
CA THR A 307 -3.00 -6.16 11.45
C THR A 307 -1.82 -5.75 12.33
N LEU A 308 -1.81 -4.51 12.83
CA LEU A 308 -0.78 -4.02 13.73
C LEU A 308 -1.23 -4.05 15.20
N LEU A 309 -2.49 -3.66 15.49
CA LEU A 309 -2.98 -3.52 16.87
C LEU A 309 -2.95 -4.81 17.67
N ASP A 310 -3.27 -5.94 17.05
CA ASP A 310 -3.31 -7.24 17.73
C ASP A 310 -1.91 -7.75 18.12
N LEU A 311 -0.86 -7.02 17.70
CA LEU A 311 0.55 -7.35 17.95
C LEU A 311 1.30 -6.31 18.83
N LEU A 312 0.62 -5.25 19.28
CA LEU A 312 1.17 -4.24 20.18
C LEU A 312 1.35 -4.69 21.64
#